data_ac8eb133e14c9769cb9aa8b678b8da53
#
_entry.id   ac8eb133e14c9769cb9aa8b678b8da53
#
_cell.length_a   1.000
_cell.length_b   1.000
_cell.length_c   1.000
_cell.angle_alpha   90.00
_cell.angle_beta   90.00
_cell.angle_gamma   90.00
#
_symmetry.space_group_name_H-M   'P 1'
#
loop_
_entity.id
_entity.type
_entity.pdbx_description
1 polymer ?
#
loop_
_entity_poly.entity_id
_entity_poly.type
_entity_poly.pdbx_seq_one_letter_code
_entity_poly.pdbx_strand_id
1 'polypeptide(L)'
;MAHEYRKLANEFYEKTTDGANPAMAMADFGFRGLGVDNGIRASSSWLLSFDKTSTIPAMQYIDKMYGADCAKNHIGIGAVSLEHATVCSNLAVCETEENLLRRLLTTVYKNTSFSYVSDSFDYWKLVEETLPKLKNEIMNHNGKFLVRPDSGDIVEISVKTVQKLYEIFGGSVNSKGYKELNPKVGIIYGDGCQYEKIK
;
A
#
# COMPACT_ATOMS: atom_id res chain seq x y z
N MET A 1 18.21 -10.18 -2.29
CA MET A 1 16.74 -10.29 -2.13
C MET A 1 16.02 -9.05 -2.68
N ALA A 2 16.10 -7.84 -2.08
CA ALA A 2 15.41 -6.65 -2.59
C ALA A 2 15.62 -6.37 -4.09
N HIS A 3 16.84 -6.53 -4.57
CA HIS A 3 17.18 -6.38 -5.98
C HIS A 3 16.45 -7.38 -6.91
N GLU A 4 16.24 -8.62 -6.48
CA GLU A 4 15.50 -9.62 -7.28
C GLU A 4 14.00 -9.25 -7.38
N TYR A 5 13.40 -8.78 -6.28
CA TYR A 5 12.04 -8.24 -6.33
C TYR A 5 11.94 -7.01 -7.25
N ARG A 6 12.99 -6.16 -7.27
CA ARG A 6 13.02 -5.02 -8.18
C ARG A 6 13.08 -5.43 -9.65
N LYS A 7 13.87 -6.45 -10.00
CA LYS A 7 13.88 -7.01 -11.36
C LYS A 7 12.52 -7.51 -11.76
N LEU A 8 11.87 -8.29 -10.88
CA LEU A 8 10.52 -8.79 -11.12
C LEU A 8 9.52 -7.65 -11.31
N ALA A 9 9.54 -6.64 -10.46
CA ALA A 9 8.69 -5.47 -10.60
C ALA A 9 8.93 -4.74 -11.93
N ASN A 10 10.19 -4.53 -12.33
CA ASN A 10 10.52 -3.91 -13.61
C ASN A 10 9.93 -4.70 -14.78
N GLU A 11 10.11 -6.03 -14.79
CA GLU A 11 9.60 -6.90 -15.85
C GLU A 11 8.06 -6.80 -15.99
N PHE A 12 7.32 -6.90 -14.88
CA PHE A 12 5.87 -6.84 -14.92
C PHE A 12 5.34 -5.44 -15.26
N TYR A 13 5.96 -4.40 -14.71
CA TYR A 13 5.57 -3.01 -15.02
C TYR A 13 5.82 -2.68 -16.50
N GLU A 14 6.95 -3.12 -17.05
CA GLU A 14 7.24 -2.97 -18.48
C GLU A 14 6.21 -3.70 -19.35
N LYS A 15 5.78 -4.90 -18.96
CA LYS A 15 4.78 -5.66 -19.71
C LYS A 15 3.36 -5.09 -19.62
N THR A 16 2.97 -4.59 -18.45
CA THR A 16 1.55 -4.38 -18.12
C THR A 16 1.12 -2.93 -17.95
N THR A 17 2.05 -1.98 -17.85
CA THR A 17 1.71 -0.57 -17.61
C THR A 17 2.25 0.36 -18.70
N ASP A 18 1.68 1.55 -18.80
CA ASP A 18 2.12 2.62 -19.69
C ASP A 18 3.15 3.52 -19.01
N GLY A 19 4.24 2.94 -18.46
CA GLY A 19 5.34 3.67 -17.85
C GLY A 19 5.17 4.03 -16.37
N ALA A 20 4.33 3.29 -15.64
CA ALA A 20 4.27 3.43 -14.17
C ALA A 20 5.62 3.10 -13.51
N ASN A 21 5.94 3.78 -12.42
CA ASN A 21 7.23 3.63 -11.75
C ASN A 21 7.27 2.35 -10.88
N PRO A 22 8.05 1.32 -11.23
CA PRO A 22 8.15 0.09 -10.46
C PRO A 22 8.82 0.28 -9.08
N ALA A 23 9.52 1.39 -8.84
CA ALA A 23 10.06 1.72 -7.52
C ALA A 23 8.96 1.91 -6.46
N MET A 24 7.73 2.18 -6.89
CA MET A 24 6.57 2.34 -6.02
C MET A 24 5.82 1.03 -5.75
N ALA A 25 6.26 -0.11 -6.32
CA ALA A 25 5.57 -1.39 -6.23
C ALA A 25 5.55 -1.98 -4.82
N MET A 26 6.62 -1.78 -4.06
CA MET A 26 6.78 -2.37 -2.74
C MET A 26 7.16 -1.33 -1.70
N ALA A 27 6.77 -1.60 -0.45
CA ALA A 27 7.12 -0.81 0.73
C ALA A 27 7.67 -1.72 1.83
N ASP A 28 8.68 -1.27 2.54
CA ASP A 28 9.22 -2.00 3.69
C ASP A 28 8.46 -1.68 4.97
N PHE A 29 7.95 -2.71 5.64
CA PHE A 29 7.32 -2.68 6.96
C PHE A 29 7.99 -3.66 7.95
N GLY A 30 9.15 -4.23 7.60
CA GLY A 30 9.76 -5.37 8.28
C GLY A 30 10.55 -5.03 9.54
N PHE A 31 10.82 -3.76 9.84
CA PHE A 31 11.70 -3.34 10.94
C PHE A 31 11.32 -3.95 12.29
N ARG A 32 10.04 -3.94 12.64
CA ARG A 32 9.54 -4.44 13.95
C ARG A 32 9.75 -5.94 14.16
N GLY A 33 9.96 -6.71 13.12
CA GLY A 33 10.20 -8.17 13.17
C GLY A 33 11.66 -8.57 13.31
N LEU A 34 12.59 -7.61 13.38
CA LEU A 34 14.03 -7.83 13.36
C LEU A 34 14.72 -7.14 14.54
N GLY A 35 15.91 -7.62 14.92
CA GLY A 35 16.80 -6.86 15.81
C GLY A 35 17.21 -5.54 15.14
N VAL A 36 17.45 -4.51 15.97
CA VAL A 36 17.61 -3.12 15.50
C VAL A 36 18.60 -2.97 14.35
N ASP A 37 19.83 -3.47 14.49
CA ASP A 37 20.86 -3.36 13.44
C ASP A 37 20.50 -4.12 12.16
N ASN A 38 19.95 -5.30 12.31
CA ASN A 38 19.50 -6.11 11.17
C ASN A 38 18.29 -5.47 10.47
N GLY A 39 17.37 -4.92 11.25
CA GLY A 39 16.22 -4.18 10.73
C GLY A 39 16.64 -2.96 9.93
N ILE A 40 17.56 -2.15 10.46
CA ILE A 40 18.08 -0.98 9.73
C ILE A 40 18.73 -1.39 8.41
N ARG A 41 19.60 -2.39 8.41
CA ARG A 41 20.31 -2.86 7.20
C ARG A 41 19.34 -3.47 6.17
N ALA A 42 18.39 -4.28 6.61
CA ALA A 42 17.37 -4.88 5.75
C ALA A 42 16.51 -3.80 5.09
N SER A 43 15.95 -2.89 5.91
CA SER A 43 15.12 -1.78 5.41
C SER A 43 15.89 -0.85 4.47
N SER A 44 17.18 -0.61 4.75
CA SER A 44 18.03 0.19 3.85
C SER A 44 18.23 -0.50 2.50
N SER A 45 18.40 -1.82 2.47
CA SER A 45 18.53 -2.55 1.20
C SER A 45 17.25 -2.52 0.36
N TRP A 46 16.07 -2.52 1.02
CA TRP A 46 14.80 -2.31 0.34
C TRP A 46 14.68 -0.88 -0.19
N LEU A 47 15.04 0.12 0.60
CA LEU A 47 14.98 1.52 0.21
C LEU A 47 15.93 1.87 -0.96
N LEU A 48 17.04 1.16 -1.10
CA LEU A 48 17.92 1.27 -2.28
C LEU A 48 17.32 0.64 -3.56
N SER A 49 16.26 -0.15 -3.41
CA SER A 49 15.59 -0.82 -4.53
C SER A 49 14.19 -0.26 -4.80
N PHE A 50 13.51 0.24 -3.78
CA PHE A 50 12.15 0.76 -3.84
C PHE A 50 12.03 2.05 -3.04
N ASP A 51 11.21 2.98 -3.50
CA ASP A 51 11.13 4.34 -2.95
C ASP A 51 10.24 4.44 -1.70
N LYS A 52 9.73 3.32 -1.16
CA LYS A 52 8.82 3.32 0.00
C LYS A 52 9.42 2.60 1.21
N THR A 53 9.36 3.28 2.36
CA THR A 53 9.71 2.68 3.65
C THR A 53 8.92 3.32 4.78
N SER A 54 8.64 2.57 5.85
CA SER A 54 8.20 3.11 7.14
C SER A 54 9.32 3.20 8.18
N THR A 55 10.56 2.90 7.77
CA THR A 55 11.73 2.83 8.66
C THR A 55 12.62 4.05 8.51
N ILE A 56 12.41 5.09 9.33
CA ILE A 56 13.25 6.31 9.32
C ILE A 56 14.74 6.00 9.52
N PRO A 57 15.16 5.10 10.43
CA PRO A 57 16.58 4.73 10.59
C PRO A 57 17.25 4.19 9.33
N ALA A 58 16.49 3.63 8.39
CA ALA A 58 17.04 3.18 7.10
C ALA A 58 17.52 4.36 6.26
N MET A 59 16.81 5.47 6.27
CA MET A 59 17.19 6.70 5.56
C MET A 59 18.50 7.26 6.15
N GLN A 60 18.59 7.33 7.47
CA GLN A 60 19.82 7.78 8.16
C GLN A 60 21.02 6.87 7.87
N TYR A 61 20.79 5.55 7.77
CA TYR A 61 21.84 4.61 7.43
C TYR A 61 22.33 4.80 5.99
N ILE A 62 21.43 5.02 5.03
CA ILE A 62 21.79 5.31 3.64
C ILE A 62 22.56 6.63 3.55
N ASP A 63 22.12 7.64 4.29
CA ASP A 63 22.83 8.93 4.38
C ASP A 63 24.28 8.74 4.84
N LYS A 64 24.47 8.02 5.93
CA LYS A 64 25.78 7.75 6.53
C LYS A 64 26.69 6.89 5.61
N MET A 65 26.13 5.84 4.99
CA MET A 65 26.92 4.84 4.25
C MET A 65 27.18 5.21 2.80
N TYR A 66 26.30 6.00 2.20
CA TYR A 66 26.35 6.34 0.77
C TYR A 66 26.46 7.87 0.51
N GLY A 67 26.47 8.69 1.56
CA GLY A 67 26.55 10.13 1.42
C GLY A 67 25.35 10.74 0.67
N ALA A 68 24.15 10.17 0.91
CA ALA A 68 22.97 10.50 0.11
C ALA A 68 22.38 11.88 0.39
N ASP A 69 22.71 12.51 1.52
CA ASP A 69 22.20 13.81 1.98
C ASP A 69 20.67 13.85 2.01
N CYS A 70 20.08 13.07 2.92
CA CYS A 70 18.62 12.97 3.10
C CYS A 70 17.91 14.31 3.38
N ALA A 71 18.67 15.31 3.83
CA ALA A 71 18.11 16.65 4.07
C ALA A 71 17.84 17.42 2.76
N LYS A 72 18.60 17.11 1.71
CA LYS A 72 18.48 17.77 0.40
C LYS A 72 17.87 16.90 -0.68
N ASN A 73 18.05 15.59 -0.57
CA ASN A 73 17.62 14.64 -1.59
C ASN A 73 16.44 13.80 -1.10
N HIS A 74 15.50 13.58 -2.02
CA HIS A 74 14.41 12.64 -1.79
C HIS A 74 14.93 11.20 -1.88
N ILE A 75 15.01 10.50 -0.73
CA ILE A 75 15.56 9.12 -0.65
C ILE A 75 14.45 8.09 -0.53
N GLY A 76 13.32 8.47 0.03
CA GLY A 76 12.19 7.56 0.19
C GLY A 76 10.94 8.26 0.67
N ILE A 77 9.81 7.60 0.50
CA ILE A 77 8.48 8.08 0.87
C ILE A 77 7.90 7.20 1.96
N GLY A 78 7.43 7.82 3.05
CA GLY A 78 6.53 7.17 4.00
C GLY A 78 5.12 7.05 3.42
N ALA A 79 4.41 5.99 3.76
CA ALA A 79 3.00 5.83 3.43
C ALA A 79 2.14 6.04 4.69
N VAL A 80 1.05 6.79 4.55
CA VAL A 80 0.02 6.85 5.60
C VAL A 80 -0.75 5.53 5.57
N SER A 81 -0.66 4.77 6.64
CA SER A 81 -1.30 3.46 6.76
C SER A 81 -1.88 3.28 8.17
N LEU A 82 -3.11 2.78 8.25
CA LEU A 82 -3.71 2.43 9.54
C LEU A 82 -3.24 1.05 9.99
N GLU A 83 -3.16 0.88 11.30
CA GLU A 83 -2.88 -0.39 11.96
C GLU A 83 -4.16 -0.97 12.60
N HIS A 84 -4.22 -2.28 12.79
CA HIS A 84 -5.34 -2.99 13.40
C HIS A 84 -5.73 -2.38 14.75
N ALA A 85 -4.74 -2.08 15.60
CA ALA A 85 -4.99 -1.45 16.90
C ALA A 85 -5.73 -0.11 16.78
N THR A 86 -5.39 0.70 15.78
CA THR A 86 -6.07 1.99 15.52
C THR A 86 -7.51 1.78 15.07
N VAL A 87 -7.75 0.84 14.16
CA VAL A 87 -9.09 0.51 13.68
C VAL A 87 -9.95 -0.02 14.81
N CYS A 88 -9.46 -1.03 15.55
CA CYS A 88 -10.18 -1.62 16.68
C CYS A 88 -10.50 -0.60 17.79
N SER A 89 -9.56 0.28 18.12
CA SER A 89 -9.76 1.31 19.14
C SER A 89 -10.86 2.31 18.75
N ASN A 90 -10.91 2.72 17.49
CA ASN A 90 -11.96 3.64 17.02
C ASN A 90 -13.34 2.97 17.04
N LEU A 91 -13.45 1.69 16.71
CA LEU A 91 -14.71 0.96 16.77
C LEU A 91 -15.14 0.69 18.21
N ALA A 92 -14.21 0.52 19.14
CA ALA A 92 -14.51 0.34 20.56
C ALA A 92 -15.17 1.58 21.21
N VAL A 93 -15.00 2.76 20.64
CA VAL A 93 -15.66 4.00 21.10
C VAL A 93 -16.97 4.31 20.34
N CYS A 94 -17.70 3.29 19.97
CA CYS A 94 -19.06 3.35 19.38
C CYS A 94 -19.12 3.88 17.93
N GLU A 95 -18.07 3.74 17.17
CA GLU A 95 -18.05 4.08 15.75
C GLU A 95 -18.23 2.82 14.88
N THR A 96 -19.04 2.89 13.83
CA THR A 96 -19.11 1.82 12.82
C THR A 96 -17.93 1.94 11.86
N GLU A 97 -17.54 0.83 11.23
CA GLU A 97 -16.46 0.83 10.23
C GLU A 97 -16.76 1.77 9.05
N GLU A 98 -18.03 1.85 8.63
CA GLU A 98 -18.49 2.81 7.61
C GLU A 98 -18.26 4.27 8.05
N ASN A 99 -18.66 4.61 9.29
CA ASN A 99 -18.49 5.96 9.82
C ASN A 99 -17.02 6.31 10.03
N LEU A 100 -16.21 5.35 10.51
CA LEU A 100 -14.76 5.53 10.62
C LEU A 100 -14.16 5.85 9.26
N LEU A 101 -14.44 5.05 8.23
CA LEU A 101 -13.92 5.28 6.88
C LEU A 101 -14.40 6.63 6.31
N ARG A 102 -15.68 6.97 6.50
CA ARG A 102 -16.22 8.27 6.08
C ARG A 102 -15.45 9.42 6.73
N ARG A 103 -15.22 9.36 8.03
CA ARG A 103 -14.43 10.36 8.77
C ARG A 103 -13.00 10.45 8.28
N LEU A 104 -12.34 9.31 8.02
CA LEU A 104 -10.98 9.28 7.49
C LEU A 104 -10.90 9.94 6.10
N LEU A 105 -11.82 9.62 5.20
CA LEU A 105 -11.86 10.15 3.84
C LEU A 105 -12.18 11.65 3.78
N THR A 106 -13.11 12.10 4.61
CA THR A 106 -13.65 13.48 4.49
C THR A 106 -13.01 14.48 5.44
N THR A 107 -12.37 14.01 6.51
CA THR A 107 -11.85 14.87 7.58
C THR A 107 -10.37 14.65 7.86
N VAL A 108 -9.99 13.44 8.31
CA VAL A 108 -8.63 13.19 8.83
C VAL A 108 -7.60 13.19 7.70
N TYR A 109 -7.85 12.45 6.63
CA TYR A 109 -6.94 12.32 5.49
C TYR A 109 -7.49 12.94 4.22
N LYS A 110 -8.36 13.92 4.33
CA LYS A 110 -9.07 14.57 3.21
C LYS A 110 -8.21 14.88 2.00
N ASN A 111 -6.94 15.24 2.20
CA ASN A 111 -6.01 15.65 1.14
C ASN A 111 -4.78 14.76 1.05
N THR A 112 -4.87 13.50 1.52
CA THR A 112 -3.70 12.61 1.61
C THR A 112 -4.08 11.20 1.21
N SER A 113 -3.29 10.58 0.35
CA SER A 113 -3.44 9.15 0.07
C SER A 113 -3.16 8.33 1.32
N PHE A 114 -3.98 7.34 1.60
CA PHE A 114 -3.78 6.46 2.75
C PHE A 114 -4.23 5.02 2.47
N SER A 115 -3.68 4.08 3.22
CA SER A 115 -4.11 2.69 3.22
C SER A 115 -4.88 2.36 4.50
N TYR A 116 -5.99 1.66 4.33
CA TYR A 116 -6.82 1.16 5.40
C TYR A 116 -6.61 -0.34 5.58
N VAL A 117 -6.23 -0.77 6.79
CA VAL A 117 -6.13 -2.20 7.11
C VAL A 117 -7.52 -2.79 7.15
N SER A 118 -7.81 -3.63 6.18
CA SER A 118 -9.18 -3.94 5.78
C SER A 118 -9.70 -5.28 6.34
N ASP A 119 -8.82 -6.06 6.95
CA ASP A 119 -9.11 -7.38 7.52
C ASP A 119 -9.16 -7.39 9.05
N SER A 120 -9.36 -6.22 9.67
CA SER A 120 -9.55 -6.12 11.12
C SER A 120 -10.81 -6.83 11.60
N PHE A 121 -11.81 -6.97 10.72
CA PHE A 121 -13.08 -7.66 10.98
C PHE A 121 -13.47 -8.55 9.81
N ASP A 122 -14.46 -8.16 9.01
CA ASP A 122 -14.91 -8.91 7.83
C ASP A 122 -14.45 -8.23 6.56
N TYR A 123 -13.37 -8.74 5.98
CA TYR A 123 -12.74 -8.19 4.79
C TYR A 123 -13.70 -8.09 3.59
N TRP A 124 -14.43 -9.17 3.31
CA TRP A 124 -15.29 -9.19 2.13
C TRP A 124 -16.52 -8.33 2.31
N LYS A 125 -17.08 -8.27 3.51
CA LYS A 125 -18.15 -7.33 3.85
C LYS A 125 -17.71 -5.88 3.67
N LEU A 126 -16.49 -5.54 4.08
CA LEU A 126 -15.92 -4.22 3.81
C LEU A 126 -15.89 -3.94 2.31
N VAL A 127 -15.28 -4.84 1.51
CA VAL A 127 -15.08 -4.62 0.07
C VAL A 127 -16.40 -4.63 -0.70
N GLU A 128 -17.30 -5.57 -0.40
CA GLU A 128 -18.50 -5.82 -1.19
C GLU A 128 -19.73 -4.99 -0.75
N GLU A 129 -19.79 -4.56 0.51
CA GLU A 129 -20.94 -3.82 1.06
C GLU A 129 -20.59 -2.39 1.49
N THR A 130 -19.47 -2.20 2.21
CA THR A 130 -19.14 -0.89 2.79
C THR A 130 -18.54 0.06 1.75
N LEU A 131 -17.58 -0.39 0.95
CA LEU A 131 -16.97 0.47 -0.07
C LEU A 131 -17.96 0.96 -1.14
N PRO A 132 -18.93 0.17 -1.64
CA PRO A 132 -19.96 0.70 -2.53
C PRO A 132 -20.77 1.85 -1.93
N LYS A 133 -21.10 1.82 -0.62
CA LYS A 133 -21.81 2.89 0.07
C LYS A 133 -20.98 4.17 0.17
N LEU A 134 -19.65 4.03 0.24
CA LEU A 134 -18.70 5.14 0.34
C LEU A 134 -18.12 5.56 -1.03
N LYS A 135 -18.69 5.07 -2.13
CA LYS A 135 -18.17 5.33 -3.48
C LYS A 135 -18.03 6.83 -3.76
N ASN A 136 -18.99 7.62 -3.39
CA ASN A 136 -18.97 9.06 -3.65
C ASN A 136 -17.84 9.75 -2.87
N GLU A 137 -17.67 9.41 -1.59
CA GLU A 137 -16.61 9.96 -0.73
C GLU A 137 -15.23 9.57 -1.26
N ILE A 138 -15.04 8.32 -1.67
CA ILE A 138 -13.78 7.82 -2.22
C ILE A 138 -13.46 8.50 -3.55
N MET A 139 -14.44 8.65 -4.44
CA MET A 139 -14.24 9.29 -5.74
C MET A 139 -13.96 10.79 -5.63
N ASN A 140 -14.52 11.47 -4.64
CA ASN A 140 -14.30 12.90 -4.36
C ASN A 140 -13.09 13.15 -3.45
N HIS A 141 -12.48 12.10 -2.90
CA HIS A 141 -11.32 12.22 -2.04
C HIS A 141 -10.11 12.81 -2.78
N ASN A 142 -9.45 13.79 -2.17
CA ASN A 142 -8.24 14.39 -2.75
C ASN A 142 -6.99 13.60 -2.40
N GLY A 143 -6.93 12.35 -2.87
CA GLY A 143 -5.87 11.39 -2.63
C GLY A 143 -6.26 10.03 -3.21
N LYS A 144 -5.47 9.00 -2.92
CA LYS A 144 -5.74 7.62 -3.29
C LYS A 144 -6.11 6.82 -2.04
N PHE A 145 -7.23 6.12 -2.09
CA PHE A 145 -7.64 5.16 -1.07
C PHE A 145 -7.11 3.78 -1.41
N LEU A 146 -6.38 3.17 -0.49
CA LEU A 146 -5.78 1.84 -0.67
C LEU A 146 -6.42 0.84 0.32
N VAL A 147 -7.01 -0.21 -0.22
CA VAL A 147 -7.45 -1.37 0.57
C VAL A 147 -6.22 -2.19 0.95
N ARG A 148 -6.03 -2.50 2.24
CA ARG A 148 -4.90 -3.28 2.72
C ARG A 148 -5.36 -4.56 3.40
N PRO A 149 -5.43 -5.70 2.68
CA PRO A 149 -5.46 -7.00 3.31
C PRO A 149 -4.09 -7.34 3.91
N ASP A 150 -4.10 -7.92 5.10
CA ASP A 150 -2.90 -8.26 5.88
C ASP A 150 -2.88 -9.75 6.28
N SER A 151 -3.74 -10.56 5.65
CA SER A 151 -3.90 -11.99 5.91
C SER A 151 -4.42 -12.75 4.69
N GLY A 152 -4.29 -14.08 4.70
CA GLY A 152 -4.77 -15.00 3.68
C GLY A 152 -3.80 -15.25 2.52
N ASP A 153 -4.30 -15.84 1.43
CA ASP A 153 -3.46 -16.07 0.24
C ASP A 153 -3.30 -14.81 -0.59
N ILE A 154 -2.05 -14.38 -0.77
CA ILE A 154 -1.71 -13.12 -1.44
C ILE A 154 -2.26 -13.03 -2.86
N VAL A 155 -2.21 -14.14 -3.62
CA VAL A 155 -2.62 -14.15 -5.02
C VAL A 155 -4.15 -14.10 -5.13
N GLU A 156 -4.82 -15.00 -4.41
CA GLU A 156 -6.29 -15.09 -4.43
C GLU A 156 -6.93 -13.78 -3.97
N ILE A 157 -6.52 -13.28 -2.80
CA ILE A 157 -7.09 -12.05 -2.22
C ILE A 157 -6.78 -10.84 -3.10
N SER A 158 -5.55 -10.71 -3.60
CA SER A 158 -5.19 -9.55 -4.41
C SER A 158 -5.96 -9.53 -5.74
N VAL A 159 -6.03 -10.65 -6.45
CA VAL A 159 -6.74 -10.75 -7.73
C VAL A 159 -8.24 -10.48 -7.54
N LYS A 160 -8.88 -11.14 -6.58
CA LYS A 160 -10.31 -10.95 -6.31
C LYS A 160 -10.61 -9.51 -5.89
N THR A 161 -9.76 -8.91 -5.04
CA THR A 161 -9.93 -7.52 -4.60
C THR A 161 -9.84 -6.55 -5.77
N VAL A 162 -8.82 -6.69 -6.63
CA VAL A 162 -8.67 -5.82 -7.82
C VAL A 162 -9.89 -5.92 -8.74
N GLN A 163 -10.42 -7.14 -8.95
CA GLN A 163 -11.64 -7.35 -9.74
C GLN A 163 -12.83 -6.63 -9.11
N LYS A 164 -13.05 -6.77 -7.80
CA LYS A 164 -14.13 -6.09 -7.08
C LYS A 164 -13.99 -4.57 -7.09
N LEU A 165 -12.80 -4.05 -6.88
CA LEU A 165 -12.56 -2.61 -6.97
C LEU A 165 -12.83 -2.08 -8.39
N TYR A 166 -12.49 -2.85 -9.43
CA TYR A 166 -12.80 -2.48 -10.81
C TYR A 166 -14.31 -2.49 -11.08
N GLU A 167 -15.05 -3.47 -10.57
CA GLU A 167 -16.52 -3.52 -10.65
C GLU A 167 -17.18 -2.31 -9.97
N ILE A 168 -16.69 -1.91 -8.80
CA ILE A 168 -17.28 -0.82 -8.01
C ILE A 168 -16.89 0.56 -8.54
N PHE A 169 -15.61 0.78 -8.81
CA PHE A 169 -15.06 2.12 -9.10
C PHE A 169 -14.72 2.35 -10.57
N GLY A 170 -14.72 1.27 -11.36
CA GLY A 170 -14.31 1.34 -12.76
C GLY A 170 -12.80 1.47 -12.93
N GLY A 171 -12.42 1.83 -14.13
CA GLY A 171 -11.03 2.01 -14.53
C GLY A 171 -10.92 2.27 -16.02
N SER A 172 -9.74 2.09 -16.57
CA SER A 172 -9.44 2.24 -18.00
C SER A 172 -8.75 0.99 -18.55
N VAL A 173 -8.58 0.95 -19.84
CA VAL A 173 -7.70 -0.01 -20.51
C VAL A 173 -6.52 0.78 -21.05
N ASN A 174 -5.30 0.36 -20.72
CA ASN A 174 -4.09 1.04 -21.17
C ASN A 174 -3.72 0.68 -22.63
N SER A 175 -2.66 1.30 -23.15
CA SER A 175 -2.23 1.12 -24.54
C SER A 175 -1.81 -0.33 -24.87
N LYS A 176 -1.47 -1.11 -23.86
CA LYS A 176 -1.06 -2.53 -23.95
C LYS A 176 -2.22 -3.50 -23.79
N GLY A 177 -3.47 -3.01 -23.62
CA GLY A 177 -4.67 -3.82 -23.47
C GLY A 177 -4.95 -4.33 -22.05
N TYR A 178 -4.19 -3.89 -21.04
CA TYR A 178 -4.44 -4.26 -19.66
C TYR A 178 -5.43 -3.31 -18.99
N LYS A 179 -6.30 -3.87 -18.13
CA LYS A 179 -7.21 -3.10 -17.30
C LYS A 179 -6.46 -2.46 -16.14
N GLU A 180 -6.67 -1.17 -15.94
CA GLU A 180 -6.13 -0.41 -14.82
C GLU A 180 -7.27 0.11 -13.94
N LEU A 181 -7.09 0.01 -12.62
CA LEU A 181 -8.06 0.55 -11.66
C LEU A 181 -8.18 2.08 -11.80
N ASN A 182 -9.35 2.59 -11.43
CA ASN A 182 -9.53 4.02 -11.24
C ASN A 182 -8.39 4.56 -10.35
N PRO A 183 -7.74 5.68 -10.72
CA PRO A 183 -6.60 6.23 -9.96
C PRO A 183 -6.92 6.59 -8.51
N LYS A 184 -8.20 6.72 -8.15
CA LYS A 184 -8.66 6.99 -6.77
C LYS A 184 -8.54 5.79 -5.83
N VAL A 185 -8.45 4.57 -6.35
CA VAL A 185 -8.41 3.35 -5.54
C VAL A 185 -7.24 2.45 -5.90
N GLY A 186 -6.86 1.60 -4.97
CA GLY A 186 -5.83 0.58 -5.19
C GLY A 186 -5.77 -0.42 -4.06
N ILE A 187 -4.81 -1.31 -4.15
CA ILE A 187 -4.55 -2.34 -3.14
C ILE A 187 -3.07 -2.26 -2.71
N ILE A 188 -2.82 -2.56 -1.46
CA ILE A 188 -1.49 -2.85 -0.92
C ILE A 188 -1.60 -4.08 -0.02
N TYR A 189 -0.98 -5.19 -0.39
CA TYR A 189 -1.00 -6.40 0.42
C TYR A 189 0.11 -6.34 1.49
N GLY A 190 -0.20 -6.70 2.74
CA GLY A 190 0.64 -6.40 3.91
C GLY A 190 1.43 -7.57 4.49
N ASP A 191 1.15 -8.83 4.15
CA ASP A 191 1.76 -10.00 4.79
C ASP A 191 2.27 -11.05 3.79
N GLY A 192 3.29 -11.83 4.22
CA GLY A 192 3.74 -13.04 3.55
C GLY A 192 4.16 -12.89 2.09
N CYS A 193 4.66 -11.72 1.69
CA CYS A 193 5.10 -11.41 0.32
C CYS A 193 6.37 -12.18 -0.08
N GLN A 194 6.29 -13.51 -0.12
CA GLN A 194 7.41 -14.38 -0.53
C GLN A 194 7.62 -14.29 -2.04
N TYR A 195 8.89 -14.28 -2.46
CA TYR A 195 9.28 -14.13 -3.86
C TYR A 195 8.60 -15.15 -4.80
N GLU A 196 8.57 -16.42 -4.41
CA GLU A 196 7.97 -17.47 -5.22
C GLU A 196 6.42 -17.37 -5.35
N LYS A 197 5.79 -16.68 -4.40
CA LYS A 197 4.34 -16.44 -4.47
C LYS A 197 3.97 -15.22 -5.31
N ILE A 198 4.90 -14.28 -5.46
CA ILE A 198 4.65 -13.03 -6.20
C ILE A 198 5.01 -13.19 -7.68
N LYS A 199 5.95 -14.10 -7.98
CA LYS A 199 6.38 -14.43 -9.34
C LYS A 199 5.29 -15.16 -10.12
#